data_e2917994272bd85aef2f2b46bcd24f6a
#
_entry.id   e2917994272bd85aef2f2b46bcd24f6a
#
_cell.length_a   1.000
_cell.length_b   1.000
_cell.length_c   1.000
_cell.angle_alpha   90.00
_cell.angle_beta   90.00
_cell.angle_gamma   90.00
#
_symmetry.space_group_name_H-M   'P 1'
#
loop_
_entity.id
_entity.type
_entity.pdbx_description
1 polymer ?
#
loop_
_entity_poly.entity_id
_entity_poly.type
_entity_poly.pdbx_seq_one_letter_code
_entity_poly.pdbx_strand_id
1 'polypeptide(L)'
;MALSMIQFSYKSETAGKLLKNPEDRSIAVKQLLEKLGGKLLAFYYSYGDYDGVIIADMPDQTSGLAATMASFAAGGTAKIKTTILITVEEAMAAMKKASGLKLEQPKG
;
A
#
# COMPACT_ATOMS: atom_id res chain seq x y z
N MET A 1 -3.73 -5.12 13.47
CA MET A 1 -3.13 -3.99 12.73
C MET A 1 -2.31 -4.51 11.57
N ALA A 2 -2.59 -4.03 10.39
CA ALA A 2 -1.83 -4.42 9.22
C ALA A 2 -1.37 -3.16 8.49
N LEU A 3 -0.06 -2.92 8.55
CA LEU A 3 0.57 -1.79 7.88
C LEU A 3 0.92 -2.17 6.46
N SER A 4 0.66 -1.28 5.53
CA SER A 4 1.03 -1.48 4.13
C SER A 4 1.49 -0.19 3.49
N MET A 5 2.39 -0.34 2.52
CA MET A 5 2.81 0.73 1.64
C MET A 5 2.24 0.44 0.27
N ILE A 6 1.47 1.37 -0.25
CA ILE A 6 0.83 1.23 -1.56
C ILE A 6 1.46 2.28 -2.47
N GLN A 7 2.15 1.81 -3.51
CA GLN A 7 2.74 2.68 -4.52
C GLN A 7 1.88 2.58 -5.79
N PHE A 8 1.64 3.70 -6.43
CA PHE A 8 0.75 3.73 -7.58
C PHE A 8 1.26 4.67 -8.66
N SER A 9 0.83 4.39 -9.88
CA SER A 9 1.02 5.28 -11.02
C SER A 9 -0.33 5.57 -11.65
N TYR A 10 -0.56 6.80 -12.02
CA TYR A 10 -1.79 7.21 -12.71
C TYR A 10 -1.73 6.82 -14.17
N LYS A 11 -2.89 6.57 -14.75
CA LYS A 11 -3.03 6.57 -16.20
C LYS A 11 -2.83 8.00 -16.71
N SER A 12 -2.33 8.15 -17.93
CA SER A 12 -2.13 9.48 -18.53
C SER A 12 -3.41 10.31 -18.52
N GLU A 13 -4.55 9.67 -18.73
CA GLU A 13 -5.87 10.28 -18.70
C GLU A 13 -6.17 10.91 -17.34
N THR A 14 -5.90 10.18 -16.27
CA THR A 14 -6.09 10.65 -14.88
C THR A 14 -5.15 11.80 -14.58
N ALA A 15 -3.88 11.66 -14.94
CA ALA A 15 -2.89 12.72 -14.74
C ALA A 15 -3.30 14.00 -15.48
N GLY A 16 -3.81 13.86 -16.69
CA GLY A 16 -4.28 15.00 -17.49
C GLY A 16 -5.44 15.74 -16.81
N LYS A 17 -6.36 15.00 -16.22
CA LYS A 17 -7.49 15.61 -15.48
C LYS A 17 -7.01 16.39 -14.26
N LEU A 18 -6.04 15.84 -13.54
CA LEU A 18 -5.48 16.50 -12.35
C LEU A 18 -4.69 17.75 -12.72
N LEU A 19 -4.01 17.75 -13.87
CA LEU A 19 -3.32 18.95 -14.35
C LEU A 19 -4.29 20.07 -14.73
N LYS A 20 -5.43 19.72 -15.31
CA LYS A 20 -6.46 20.69 -15.66
C LYS A 20 -7.20 21.23 -14.45
N ASN A 21 -7.44 20.37 -13.45
CA ASN A 21 -8.21 20.70 -12.28
C ASN A 21 -7.61 20.00 -11.06
N PRO A 22 -6.55 20.57 -10.49
CA PRO A 22 -5.91 19.98 -9.31
C PRO A 22 -6.87 19.80 -8.16
N GLU A 23 -6.82 18.63 -7.52
CA GLU A 23 -7.59 18.31 -6.34
C GLU A 23 -6.79 17.49 -5.36
N ASP A 24 -7.20 17.50 -4.10
CA ASP A 24 -6.58 16.69 -3.06
C ASP A 24 -7.12 15.26 -3.12
N ARG A 25 -6.37 14.37 -3.74
CA ARG A 25 -6.75 12.96 -3.89
C ARG A 25 -6.66 12.18 -2.59
N SER A 26 -5.96 12.71 -1.58
CA SER A 26 -5.86 12.04 -0.28
C SER A 26 -7.21 11.96 0.43
N ILE A 27 -8.13 12.88 0.16
CA ILE A 27 -9.46 12.88 0.75
C ILE A 27 -10.22 11.62 0.37
N ALA A 28 -10.26 11.29 -0.92
CA ALA A 28 -10.96 10.10 -1.42
C ALA A 28 -10.32 8.81 -0.88
N VAL A 29 -9.00 8.77 -0.84
CA VAL A 29 -8.27 7.61 -0.31
C VAL A 29 -8.57 7.42 1.18
N LYS A 30 -8.51 8.50 1.95
CA LYS A 30 -8.84 8.46 3.37
C LYS A 30 -10.24 7.91 3.62
N GLN A 31 -11.22 8.37 2.86
CA GLN A 31 -12.60 7.92 2.98
C GLN A 31 -12.73 6.42 2.66
N LEU A 32 -12.05 5.96 1.63
CA LEU A 32 -12.06 4.53 1.27
C LEU A 32 -11.50 3.68 2.41
N LEU A 33 -10.35 4.06 2.94
CA LEU A 33 -9.71 3.31 4.02
C LEU A 33 -10.57 3.30 5.29
N GLU A 34 -11.18 4.43 5.62
CA GLU A 34 -12.05 4.54 6.79
C GLU A 34 -13.30 3.67 6.67
N LYS A 35 -13.86 3.54 5.49
CA LYS A 35 -14.99 2.63 5.23
C LYS A 35 -14.63 1.17 5.48
N LEU A 36 -13.36 0.83 5.37
CA LEU A 36 -12.85 -0.50 5.63
C LEU A 36 -12.29 -0.66 7.04
N GLY A 37 -12.50 0.34 7.89
CA GLY A 37 -12.03 0.33 9.28
C GLY A 37 -10.57 0.69 9.45
N GLY A 38 -9.93 1.19 8.42
CA GLY A 38 -8.51 1.54 8.43
C GLY A 38 -8.24 3.03 8.59
N LYS A 39 -6.96 3.38 8.50
CA LYS A 39 -6.48 4.75 8.63
C LYS A 39 -5.46 5.05 7.56
N LEU A 40 -5.54 6.25 7.00
CA LEU A 40 -4.49 6.79 6.14
C LEU A 40 -3.43 7.44 7.04
N LEU A 41 -2.22 6.89 7.04
CA LEU A 41 -1.12 7.43 7.84
C LEU A 41 -0.29 8.46 7.08
N ALA A 42 -0.12 8.26 5.77
CA ALA A 42 0.65 9.18 4.95
C ALA A 42 0.24 9.03 3.48
N PHE A 43 0.32 10.13 2.77
CA PHE A 43 0.11 10.15 1.33
C PHE A 43 1.11 11.17 0.76
N TYR A 44 2.01 10.71 -0.12
CA TYR A 44 2.99 11.55 -0.77
C TYR A 44 3.00 11.28 -2.27
N TYR A 45 3.23 12.30 -3.05
CA TYR A 45 3.59 12.13 -4.45
C TYR A 45 5.09 11.88 -4.56
N SER A 46 5.49 11.19 -5.63
CA SER A 46 6.88 10.84 -5.85
C SER A 46 7.24 11.00 -7.33
N TYR A 47 8.52 11.05 -7.61
CA TYR A 47 9.06 11.01 -8.96
C TYR A 47 9.87 9.73 -9.12
N GLY A 48 9.73 9.04 -10.23
CA GLY A 48 10.44 7.79 -10.50
C GLY A 48 9.48 6.74 -11.05
N ASP A 49 9.64 5.51 -10.59
CA ASP A 49 8.84 4.38 -11.07
C ASP A 49 7.35 4.49 -10.72
N TYR A 50 7.03 5.21 -9.67
CA TYR A 50 5.65 5.43 -9.21
C TYR A 50 5.39 6.91 -9.00
N ASP A 51 4.12 7.28 -9.12
CA ASP A 51 3.71 8.68 -8.96
C ASP A 51 3.36 9.03 -7.53
N GLY A 52 3.06 8.06 -6.71
CA GLY A 52 2.73 8.32 -5.32
C GLY A 52 2.88 7.11 -4.42
N VAL A 53 2.85 7.39 -3.13
CA VAL A 53 2.97 6.38 -2.08
C VAL A 53 1.98 6.69 -0.96
N ILE A 54 1.31 5.65 -0.51
CA ILE A 54 0.34 5.68 0.58
C ILE A 54 0.83 4.75 1.67
N ILE A 55 0.80 5.20 2.92
CA ILE A 55 1.02 4.33 4.06
C ILE A 55 -0.33 4.20 4.76
N ALA A 56 -0.81 2.96 4.92
CA ALA A 56 -2.11 2.66 5.49
C ALA A 56 -1.99 1.69 6.67
N ASP A 57 -2.83 1.89 7.66
CA ASP A 57 -2.99 0.98 8.78
C ASP A 57 -4.39 0.39 8.70
N MET A 58 -4.47 -0.88 8.37
CA MET A 58 -5.74 -1.57 8.16
C MET A 58 -6.02 -2.53 9.32
N PRO A 59 -7.30 -2.84 9.60
CA PRO A 59 -7.63 -3.78 10.69
C PRO A 59 -7.10 -5.19 10.44
N ASP A 60 -7.02 -5.58 9.16
CA ASP A 60 -6.51 -6.89 8.74
C ASP A 60 -6.02 -6.82 7.29
N GLN A 61 -5.39 -7.90 6.84
CA GLN A 61 -4.86 -7.96 5.48
C GLN A 61 -5.96 -8.03 4.42
N THR A 62 -7.08 -8.65 4.73
CA THR A 62 -8.21 -8.74 3.81
C THR A 62 -8.77 -7.36 3.48
N SER A 63 -8.90 -6.50 4.49
CA SER A 63 -9.34 -5.11 4.30
C SER A 63 -8.32 -4.31 3.47
N GLY A 64 -7.03 -4.54 3.70
CA GLY A 64 -5.98 -3.92 2.90
C GLY A 64 -6.05 -4.33 1.43
N LEU A 65 -6.25 -5.61 1.19
CA LEU A 65 -6.43 -6.13 -0.18
C LEU A 65 -7.69 -5.53 -0.82
N ALA A 66 -8.79 -5.44 -0.07
CA ALA A 66 -10.03 -4.85 -0.57
C ALA A 66 -9.82 -3.40 -1.01
N ALA A 67 -9.05 -2.61 -0.25
CA ALA A 67 -8.73 -1.24 -0.62
C ALA A 67 -7.96 -1.18 -1.93
N THR A 68 -6.98 -2.06 -2.10
CA THR A 68 -6.19 -2.15 -3.35
C THR A 68 -7.07 -2.52 -4.54
N MET A 69 -7.93 -3.51 -4.36
CA MET A 69 -8.84 -3.97 -5.43
C MET A 69 -9.83 -2.88 -5.83
N ALA A 70 -10.40 -2.18 -4.85
CA ALA A 70 -11.33 -1.07 -5.12
C ALA A 70 -10.64 0.07 -5.86
N SER A 71 -9.41 0.40 -5.47
CA SER A 71 -8.62 1.44 -6.12
C SER A 71 -8.30 1.07 -7.57
N PHE A 72 -7.94 -0.17 -7.81
CA PHE A 72 -7.64 -0.65 -9.15
C PHE A 72 -8.90 -0.69 -10.02
N ALA A 73 -10.01 -1.15 -9.47
CA ALA A 73 -11.29 -1.23 -10.18
C ALA A 73 -11.83 0.15 -10.58
N ALA A 74 -11.48 1.20 -9.84
CA ALA A 74 -11.86 2.57 -10.18
C ALA A 74 -11.24 3.06 -11.49
N GLY A 75 -10.16 2.40 -11.96
CA GLY A 75 -9.63 2.62 -13.29
C GLY A 75 -8.70 3.82 -13.47
N GLY A 76 -8.43 4.56 -12.42
CA GLY A 76 -7.59 5.78 -12.50
C GLY A 76 -6.10 5.51 -12.45
N THR A 77 -5.69 4.30 -12.06
CA THR A 77 -4.28 3.93 -11.91
C THR A 77 -3.84 2.96 -12.99
N ALA A 78 -2.59 3.12 -13.44
CA ALA A 78 -1.99 2.22 -14.42
C ALA A 78 -1.38 0.99 -13.76
N LYS A 79 -0.78 1.17 -12.58
CA LYS A 79 -0.23 0.06 -11.79
C LYS A 79 -0.25 0.42 -10.31
N ILE A 80 -0.34 -0.62 -9.49
CA ILE A 80 -0.34 -0.52 -8.03
C ILE A 80 0.58 -1.61 -7.50
N LYS A 81 1.41 -1.25 -6.53
CA LYS A 81 2.27 -2.20 -5.82
C LYS A 81 2.02 -2.05 -4.33
N THR A 82 1.60 -3.12 -3.69
CA THR A 82 1.37 -3.14 -2.24
C THR A 82 2.47 -3.94 -1.57
N THR A 83 3.12 -3.33 -0.60
CA THR A 83 4.16 -3.95 0.21
C THR A 83 3.66 -4.01 1.65
N ILE A 84 3.65 -5.21 2.22
CA ILE A 84 3.28 -5.38 3.63
C ILE A 84 4.44 -4.88 4.48
N LEU A 85 4.11 -4.05 5.46
CA LEU A 85 5.10 -3.50 6.39
C LEU A 85 4.90 -4.15 7.76
N ILE A 86 5.99 -4.38 8.45
CA ILE A 86 5.97 -4.86 9.82
C ILE A 86 6.80 -3.91 10.69
N THR A 87 6.45 -3.82 11.96
CA THR A 87 7.23 -3.00 12.89
C THR A 87 8.56 -3.68 13.18
N VAL A 88 9.52 -2.90 13.68
CA VAL A 88 10.80 -3.45 14.14
C VAL A 88 10.56 -4.51 15.21
N GLU A 89 9.61 -4.26 16.09
CA GLU A 89 9.23 -5.18 17.16
C GLU A 89 8.74 -6.52 16.62
N GLU A 90 7.84 -6.49 15.64
CA GLU A 90 7.34 -7.68 14.96
C GLU A 90 8.48 -8.42 14.23
N ALA A 91 9.36 -7.67 13.57
CA ALA A 91 10.52 -8.25 12.89
C ALA A 91 11.46 -8.95 13.89
N MET A 92 11.70 -8.33 15.04
CA MET A 92 12.52 -8.94 16.09
C MET A 92 11.89 -10.21 16.65
N ALA A 93 10.57 -10.22 16.82
CA ALA A 93 9.84 -11.41 17.25
C ALA A 93 9.99 -12.53 16.21
N ALA A 94 9.90 -12.21 14.94
CA ALA A 94 10.10 -13.18 13.86
C ALA A 94 11.53 -13.71 13.84
N MET A 95 12.51 -12.85 14.04
CA MET A 95 13.93 -13.24 14.12
C MET A 95 14.16 -14.23 15.26
N LYS A 96 13.53 -13.98 16.42
CA LYS A 96 13.64 -14.91 17.56
C LYS A 96 13.03 -16.27 17.26
N LYS A 97 11.89 -16.29 16.57
CA LYS A 97 11.26 -17.55 16.15
C LYS A 97 12.10 -18.30 15.14
N ALA A 98 12.79 -17.59 14.26
CA ALA A 98 13.65 -18.18 13.24
C ALA A 98 14.99 -18.65 13.79
N SER A 99 15.41 -18.08 14.92
CA SER A 99 16.68 -18.43 15.56
C SER A 99 16.71 -19.92 15.90
N GLY A 100 17.76 -20.60 15.48
CA GLY A 100 17.89 -22.03 15.70
C GLY A 100 17.23 -22.91 14.66
N LEU A 101 16.39 -22.35 13.79
CA LEU A 101 15.82 -23.10 12.68
C LEU A 101 16.84 -23.16 11.53
N LYS A 102 16.85 -24.30 10.86
CA LYS A 102 17.80 -24.53 9.78
C LYS A 102 17.06 -25.08 8.56
N LEU A 103 17.17 -24.38 7.46
CA LEU A 103 16.65 -24.86 6.19
C LEU A 103 17.70 -25.75 5.53
N GLU A 104 17.34 -27.00 5.22
CA GLU A 104 18.19 -27.89 4.46
C GLU A 104 18.45 -27.31 3.08
N GLN A 105 19.73 -27.29 2.67
CA GLN A 105 20.09 -26.82 1.34
C GLN A 105 19.86 -27.93 0.31
N PRO A 106 19.56 -27.57 -0.94
CA PRO A 106 19.44 -28.58 -2.00
C PRO A 106 20.73 -29.36 -2.13
N LYS A 107 20.60 -30.66 -2.37
CA LYS A 107 21.74 -31.57 -2.45
C LYS A 107 22.40 -31.61 -3.83
N GLY A 108 21.80 -30.99 -4.76
CA GLY A 108 22.26 -31.12 -6.10
C GLY A 108 22.88 -29.99 -6.76
#